data_f4ae6f2fbb1e605d49ce36415555a60e
#
_entry.id   f4ae6f2fbb1e605d49ce36415555a60e
#
_cell.length_a   1.000
_cell.length_b   1.000
_cell.length_c   1.000
_cell.angle_alpha   90.00
_cell.angle_beta   90.00
_cell.angle_gamma   90.00
#
_symmetry.space_group_name_H-M   'P 1'
#
loop_
_entity.id
_entity.type
_entity.pdbx_description
1 polymer ?
#
loop_
_entity_poly.entity_id
_entity_poly.type
_entity_poly.pdbx_seq_one_letter_code
_entity_poly.pdbx_strand_id
1 'polypeptide(L)'
;MSENPFDLTGKVAIVTGTSRGLGQYFGRALARAGADLVITSRDPATLAPFQAEIEALGRRALPLPLDVRSSDSIQAMVKAAISHYGKIDVLVNNAGCNVRKPALEVTWDDWNLVLDTNLRGTFFVSQAVARHMIPRKYGRIINIGSVTCVAGYAGLGPYGASRGGVKQLTMSLADDWGVHGITVNCLAPGWFKTQQNAVMYENREWVEYLCDRIPLKRPGQPQDLNGAVVFLASDASAYVTGQTLLVDGGISTGATRALPKKVR
;
A
#
# COMPACT_ATOMS: atom_id res chain seq x y z
N MET A 1 12.16 24.14 -6.85
CA MET A 1 11.09 23.12 -6.85
C MET A 1 10.82 22.76 -8.30
N SER A 2 10.63 21.49 -8.62
CA SER A 2 10.22 21.09 -9.98
C SER A 2 8.90 21.79 -10.33
N GLU A 3 8.73 22.26 -11.60
CA GLU A 3 7.45 22.81 -12.07
C GLU A 3 6.34 21.73 -12.04
N ASN A 4 6.73 20.46 -12.09
CA ASN A 4 5.81 19.33 -11.97
C ASN A 4 5.74 18.86 -10.50
N PRO A 5 4.63 19.10 -9.77
CA PRO A 5 4.49 18.71 -8.38
C PRO A 5 4.44 17.17 -8.17
N PHE A 6 4.27 16.39 -9.25
CA PHE A 6 4.28 14.92 -9.22
C PHE A 6 5.67 14.31 -9.46
N ASP A 7 6.68 15.13 -9.73
CA ASP A 7 8.04 14.68 -9.99
C ASP A 7 8.69 14.10 -8.72
N LEU A 8 9.22 12.89 -8.83
CA LEU A 8 9.95 12.20 -7.77
C LEU A 8 11.45 12.07 -8.04
N THR A 9 11.98 12.84 -9.03
CA THR A 9 13.40 12.83 -9.35
C THR A 9 14.24 13.18 -8.12
N GLY A 10 15.23 12.35 -7.82
CA GLY A 10 16.08 12.51 -6.66
C GLY A 10 15.44 12.06 -5.34
N LYS A 11 14.21 11.56 -5.31
CA LYS A 11 13.58 10.94 -4.13
C LYS A 11 13.98 9.46 -4.02
N VAL A 12 14.02 8.95 -2.80
CA VAL A 12 14.23 7.54 -2.47
C VAL A 12 12.99 6.98 -1.82
N ALA A 13 12.40 5.95 -2.43
CA ALA A 13 11.19 5.33 -1.96
C ALA A 13 11.41 3.88 -1.52
N ILE A 14 10.97 3.53 -0.32
CA ILE A 14 10.87 2.14 0.12
C ILE A 14 9.48 1.62 -0.23
N VAL A 15 9.41 0.46 -0.86
CA VAL A 15 8.14 -0.27 -1.05
C VAL A 15 8.26 -1.65 -0.41
N THR A 16 7.42 -1.93 0.59
CA THR A 16 7.45 -3.23 1.26
C THR A 16 6.64 -4.27 0.49
N GLY A 17 7.17 -5.52 0.39
CA GLY A 17 6.45 -6.63 -0.24
C GLY A 17 6.34 -6.51 -1.77
N THR A 18 7.48 -6.39 -2.46
CA THR A 18 7.55 -6.21 -3.92
C THR A 18 7.87 -7.49 -4.69
N SER A 19 7.88 -8.67 -4.06
CA SER A 19 8.08 -9.94 -4.78
C SER A 19 6.97 -10.24 -5.79
N ARG A 20 5.76 -9.72 -5.57
CA ARG A 20 4.57 -9.91 -6.43
C ARG A 20 3.47 -8.90 -6.12
N GLY A 21 2.41 -8.90 -6.97
CA GLY A 21 1.17 -8.18 -6.71
C GLY A 21 1.32 -6.65 -6.75
N LEU A 22 0.51 -5.94 -5.95
CA LEU A 22 0.41 -4.47 -6.01
C LEU A 22 1.73 -3.76 -5.69
N GLY A 23 2.60 -4.35 -4.86
CA GLY A 23 3.90 -3.76 -4.53
C GLY A 23 4.78 -3.49 -5.76
N GLN A 24 4.76 -4.39 -6.76
CA GLN A 24 5.46 -4.14 -8.02
C GLN A 24 4.84 -3.00 -8.82
N TYR A 25 3.52 -2.88 -8.85
CA TYR A 25 2.84 -1.77 -9.54
C TYR A 25 3.13 -0.44 -8.88
N PHE A 26 3.12 -0.37 -7.55
CA PHE A 26 3.52 0.84 -6.82
C PHE A 26 4.98 1.22 -7.09
N GLY A 27 5.91 0.27 -6.98
CA GLY A 27 7.31 0.53 -7.26
C GLY A 27 7.53 1.02 -8.69
N ARG A 28 6.90 0.36 -9.67
CA ARG A 28 6.96 0.78 -11.09
C ARG A 28 6.42 2.19 -11.31
N ALA A 29 5.30 2.55 -10.67
CA ALA A 29 4.72 3.88 -10.79
C ALA A 29 5.64 4.95 -10.19
N LEU A 30 6.22 4.70 -9.01
CA LEU A 30 7.17 5.62 -8.37
C LEU A 30 8.47 5.76 -9.17
N ALA A 31 9.00 4.66 -9.72
CA ALA A 31 10.19 4.70 -10.59
C ALA A 31 9.95 5.51 -11.86
N ARG A 32 8.81 5.33 -12.53
CA ARG A 32 8.43 6.13 -13.72
C ARG A 32 8.25 7.61 -13.40
N ALA A 33 7.88 7.95 -12.17
CA ALA A 33 7.82 9.32 -11.69
C ALA A 33 9.19 9.88 -11.26
N GLY A 34 10.28 9.09 -11.32
CA GLY A 34 11.64 9.54 -11.07
C GLY A 34 12.30 9.06 -9.78
N ALA A 35 11.61 8.29 -8.93
CA ALA A 35 12.18 7.80 -7.68
C ALA A 35 13.18 6.65 -7.88
N ASP A 36 14.24 6.63 -7.06
CA ASP A 36 15.05 5.45 -6.82
C ASP A 36 14.37 4.59 -5.75
N LEU A 37 14.53 3.26 -5.79
CA LEU A 37 13.75 2.35 -4.98
C LEU A 37 14.60 1.50 -4.02
N VAL A 38 14.07 1.26 -2.83
CA VAL A 38 14.35 0.08 -2.01
C VAL A 38 13.16 -0.87 -2.18
N ILE A 39 13.43 -2.04 -2.74
CA ILE A 39 12.44 -3.09 -2.98
C ILE A 39 12.67 -4.23 -2.01
N THR A 40 11.60 -4.76 -1.40
CA THR A 40 11.78 -5.71 -0.30
C THR A 40 10.92 -6.95 -0.43
N SER A 41 11.45 -8.07 0.03
CA SER A 41 10.73 -9.31 0.27
C SER A 41 11.41 -10.13 1.37
N ARG A 42 10.76 -11.20 1.85
CA ARG A 42 11.42 -12.12 2.80
C ARG A 42 12.57 -12.89 2.17
N ASP A 43 12.47 -13.18 0.89
CA ASP A 43 13.53 -13.77 0.08
C ASP A 43 13.96 -12.78 -1.02
N PRO A 44 15.09 -12.08 -0.85
CA PRO A 44 15.54 -11.07 -1.82
C PRO A 44 15.90 -11.65 -3.19
N ALA A 45 16.19 -12.96 -3.31
CA ALA A 45 16.44 -13.57 -4.61
C ALA A 45 15.24 -13.47 -5.56
N THR A 46 14.01 -13.39 -5.01
CA THR A 46 12.77 -13.20 -5.78
C THR A 46 12.63 -11.81 -6.40
N LEU A 47 13.50 -10.88 -6.04
CA LEU A 47 13.41 -9.47 -6.47
C LEU A 47 14.21 -9.18 -7.74
N ALA A 48 15.12 -10.06 -8.16
CA ALA A 48 16.01 -9.81 -9.29
C ALA A 48 15.29 -9.42 -10.60
N PRO A 49 14.18 -10.07 -11.01
CA PRO A 49 13.46 -9.65 -12.22
C PRO A 49 12.86 -8.24 -12.09
N PHE A 50 12.33 -7.90 -10.91
CA PHE A 50 11.76 -6.58 -10.68
C PHE A 50 12.83 -5.50 -10.54
N GLN A 51 13.99 -5.82 -9.95
CA GLN A 51 15.16 -4.93 -9.94
C GLN A 51 15.57 -4.57 -11.36
N ALA A 52 15.78 -5.56 -12.23
CA ALA A 52 16.16 -5.34 -13.63
C ALA A 52 15.13 -4.47 -14.39
N GLU A 53 13.85 -4.66 -14.10
CA GLU A 53 12.80 -3.82 -14.68
C GLU A 53 12.91 -2.34 -14.26
N ILE A 54 13.19 -2.07 -12.97
CA ILE A 54 13.36 -0.70 -12.48
C ILE A 54 14.63 -0.06 -13.05
N GLU A 55 15.72 -0.83 -13.16
CA GLU A 55 16.97 -0.37 -13.76
C GLU A 55 16.80 -0.05 -15.25
N ALA A 56 15.98 -0.81 -15.98
CA ALA A 56 15.63 -0.52 -17.38
C ALA A 56 14.82 0.78 -17.53
N LEU A 57 14.15 1.27 -16.48
CA LEU A 57 13.52 2.58 -16.44
C LEU A 57 14.51 3.72 -16.13
N GLY A 58 15.82 3.42 -16.03
CA GLY A 58 16.87 4.39 -15.68
C GLY A 58 16.87 4.78 -14.19
N ARG A 59 16.29 3.98 -13.31
CA ARG A 59 16.29 4.23 -11.87
C ARG A 59 17.10 3.16 -11.15
N ARG A 60 17.61 3.51 -9.96
CA ARG A 60 18.33 2.56 -9.11
C ARG A 60 17.33 1.76 -8.27
N ALA A 61 17.59 0.46 -8.09
CA ALA A 61 16.81 -0.41 -7.22
C ALA A 61 17.74 -1.19 -6.29
N LEU A 62 17.50 -1.09 -4.98
CA LEU A 62 18.21 -1.84 -3.95
C LEU A 62 17.30 -2.94 -3.40
N PRO A 63 17.54 -4.23 -3.73
CA PRO A 63 16.78 -5.33 -3.14
C PRO A 63 17.28 -5.63 -1.73
N LEU A 64 16.37 -5.67 -0.75
CA LEU A 64 16.69 -5.98 0.65
C LEU A 64 15.73 -7.03 1.23
N PRO A 65 16.25 -7.92 2.12
CA PRO A 65 15.39 -8.81 2.89
C PRO A 65 14.54 -8.01 3.90
N LEU A 66 13.26 -8.39 4.04
CA LEU A 66 12.38 -7.81 5.05
C LEU A 66 11.27 -8.80 5.46
N ASP A 67 11.26 -9.21 6.72
CA ASP A 67 10.08 -9.69 7.40
C ASP A 67 9.55 -8.56 8.31
N VAL A 68 8.39 -8.00 7.96
CA VAL A 68 7.79 -6.90 8.72
C VAL A 68 7.33 -7.30 10.13
N ARG A 69 7.35 -8.60 10.46
CA ARG A 69 7.04 -9.12 11.79
C ARG A 69 8.26 -9.18 12.72
N SER A 70 9.47 -8.95 12.18
CA SER A 70 10.73 -9.00 12.91
C SER A 70 11.32 -7.61 13.08
N SER A 71 11.49 -7.20 14.34
CA SER A 71 12.14 -5.93 14.69
C SER A 71 13.55 -5.83 14.08
N ASP A 72 14.35 -6.89 14.21
CA ASP A 72 15.74 -6.90 13.73
C ASP A 72 15.80 -6.78 12.21
N SER A 73 14.88 -7.48 11.50
CA SER A 73 14.77 -7.38 10.05
C SER A 73 14.40 -5.95 9.60
N ILE A 74 13.49 -5.29 10.31
CA ILE A 74 13.10 -3.90 10.02
C ILE A 74 14.30 -2.96 10.22
N GLN A 75 15.00 -3.06 11.36
CA GLN A 75 16.15 -2.20 11.63
C GLN A 75 17.30 -2.43 10.64
N ALA A 76 17.58 -3.69 10.29
CA ALA A 76 18.61 -4.03 9.30
C ALA A 76 18.28 -3.44 7.91
N MET A 77 17.03 -3.57 7.46
CA MET A 77 16.57 -3.02 6.18
C MET A 77 16.72 -1.49 6.14
N VAL A 78 16.26 -0.78 7.18
CA VAL A 78 16.35 0.68 7.23
C VAL A 78 17.81 1.14 7.28
N LYS A 79 18.66 0.49 8.09
CA LYS A 79 20.09 0.78 8.16
C LYS A 79 20.78 0.60 6.80
N ALA A 80 20.48 -0.49 6.08
CA ALA A 80 21.03 -0.75 4.75
C ALA A 80 20.55 0.29 3.72
N ALA A 81 19.27 0.67 3.74
CA ALA A 81 18.71 1.69 2.86
C ALA A 81 19.37 3.05 3.08
N ILE A 82 19.55 3.47 4.34
CA ILE A 82 20.24 4.73 4.70
C ILE A 82 21.71 4.68 4.34
N SER A 83 22.40 3.57 4.59
CA SER A 83 23.82 3.42 4.21
C SER A 83 24.02 3.55 2.70
N HIS A 84 23.08 3.06 1.89
CA HIS A 84 23.20 3.06 0.42
C HIS A 84 22.79 4.38 -0.22
N TYR A 85 21.67 4.97 0.24
CA TYR A 85 21.08 6.17 -0.40
C TYR A 85 21.27 7.47 0.40
N GLY A 86 21.71 7.39 1.65
CA GLY A 86 21.84 8.54 2.56
C GLY A 86 20.51 9.08 3.11
N LYS A 87 19.38 8.65 2.55
CA LYS A 87 18.06 9.17 2.90
C LYS A 87 16.93 8.20 2.53
N ILE A 88 15.76 8.44 3.11
CA ILE A 88 14.48 7.86 2.71
C ILE A 88 13.47 9.00 2.64
N ASP A 89 12.83 9.21 1.50
CA ASP A 89 11.85 10.29 1.28
C ASP A 89 10.42 9.77 1.30
N VAL A 90 10.20 8.54 0.80
CA VAL A 90 8.88 7.92 0.68
C VAL A 90 8.91 6.52 1.27
N LEU A 91 7.85 6.15 1.99
CA LEU A 91 7.58 4.78 2.44
C LEU A 91 6.22 4.34 1.96
N VAL A 92 6.15 3.20 1.27
CA VAL A 92 4.90 2.51 0.94
C VAL A 92 4.83 1.20 1.74
N ASN A 93 4.03 1.18 2.78
CA ASN A 93 3.72 -0.01 3.56
C ASN A 93 2.70 -0.87 2.83
N ASN A 94 3.19 -1.72 1.91
CA ASN A 94 2.34 -2.58 1.10
C ASN A 94 2.38 -4.06 1.56
N ALA A 95 3.43 -4.51 2.23
CA ALA A 95 3.51 -5.88 2.72
C ALA A 95 2.27 -6.26 3.53
N GLY A 96 1.67 -7.39 3.18
CA GLY A 96 0.44 -7.82 3.82
C GLY A 96 0.04 -9.24 3.41
N CYS A 97 -0.82 -9.83 4.22
CA CYS A 97 -1.42 -11.13 3.98
C CYS A 97 -2.91 -11.12 4.33
N ASN A 98 -3.58 -12.18 3.91
CA ASN A 98 -4.98 -12.41 4.23
C ASN A 98 -5.20 -13.90 4.50
N VAL A 99 -6.04 -14.20 5.47
CA VAL A 99 -6.61 -15.52 5.71
C VAL A 99 -8.11 -15.38 5.53
N ARG A 100 -8.68 -16.13 4.57
CA ARG A 100 -10.11 -16.11 4.29
C ARG A 100 -10.75 -17.36 4.87
N LYS A 101 -11.51 -17.20 5.96
CA LYS A 101 -12.24 -18.27 6.65
C LYS A 101 -13.54 -17.73 7.24
N PRO A 102 -14.58 -18.56 7.41
CA PRO A 102 -15.71 -18.23 8.27
C PRO A 102 -15.24 -17.82 9.67
N ALA A 103 -15.91 -16.86 10.30
CA ALA A 103 -15.45 -16.30 11.58
C ALA A 103 -15.27 -17.36 12.70
N LEU A 104 -16.11 -18.40 12.71
CA LEU A 104 -16.02 -19.49 13.69
C LEU A 104 -14.82 -20.42 13.47
N GLU A 105 -14.18 -20.38 12.32
CA GLU A 105 -13.04 -21.22 11.96
C GLU A 105 -11.68 -20.47 12.05
N VAL A 106 -11.71 -19.18 12.36
CA VAL A 106 -10.50 -18.37 12.52
C VAL A 106 -9.79 -18.80 13.80
N THR A 107 -8.53 -19.20 13.67
CA THR A 107 -7.66 -19.56 14.80
C THR A 107 -6.91 -18.34 15.35
N TRP A 108 -6.32 -18.49 16.55
CA TRP A 108 -5.39 -17.49 17.10
C TRP A 108 -4.20 -17.23 16.18
N ASP A 109 -3.66 -18.27 15.55
CA ASP A 109 -2.52 -18.14 14.63
C ASP A 109 -2.91 -17.39 13.34
N ASP A 110 -4.09 -17.66 12.78
CA ASP A 110 -4.63 -16.91 11.65
C ASP A 110 -4.77 -15.42 11.99
N TRP A 111 -5.33 -15.14 13.17
CA TRP A 111 -5.50 -13.78 13.66
C TRP A 111 -4.15 -13.08 13.82
N ASN A 112 -3.22 -13.68 14.57
CA ASN A 112 -1.90 -13.12 14.83
C ASN A 112 -1.12 -12.92 13.53
N LEU A 113 -1.10 -13.90 12.63
CA LEU A 113 -0.43 -13.79 11.34
C LEU A 113 -0.88 -12.53 10.58
N VAL A 114 -2.19 -12.30 10.51
CA VAL A 114 -2.75 -11.18 9.75
C VAL A 114 -2.49 -9.84 10.46
N LEU A 115 -2.75 -9.74 11.76
CA LEU A 115 -2.56 -8.51 12.52
C LEU A 115 -1.09 -8.13 12.63
N ASP A 116 -0.22 -9.10 12.89
CA ASP A 116 1.22 -8.89 13.01
C ASP A 116 1.84 -8.42 11.70
N THR A 117 1.39 -8.98 10.58
CA THR A 117 1.90 -8.58 9.27
C THR A 117 1.34 -7.23 8.85
N ASN A 118 0.01 -7.08 8.86
CA ASN A 118 -0.65 -5.94 8.22
C ASN A 118 -0.66 -4.68 9.09
N LEU A 119 -0.78 -4.81 10.41
CA LEU A 119 -0.94 -3.67 11.32
C LEU A 119 0.32 -3.43 12.14
N ARG A 120 0.79 -4.43 12.92
CA ARG A 120 2.00 -4.28 13.73
C ARG A 120 3.22 -3.99 12.86
N GLY A 121 3.40 -4.72 11.75
CA GLY A 121 4.48 -4.50 10.81
C GLY A 121 4.44 -3.10 10.19
N THR A 122 3.26 -2.64 9.76
CA THR A 122 3.08 -1.27 9.23
C THR A 122 3.53 -0.20 10.26
N PHE A 123 3.14 -0.36 11.53
CA PHE A 123 3.54 0.58 12.58
C PHE A 123 5.06 0.62 12.76
N PHE A 124 5.71 -0.53 12.97
CA PHE A 124 7.14 -0.55 13.30
C PHE A 124 8.03 -0.19 12.10
N VAL A 125 7.64 -0.54 10.87
CA VAL A 125 8.36 -0.05 9.67
C VAL A 125 8.21 1.46 9.56
N SER A 126 7.01 2.01 9.76
CA SER A 126 6.80 3.48 9.75
C SER A 126 7.63 4.17 10.82
N GLN A 127 7.65 3.65 12.05
CA GLN A 127 8.42 4.20 13.15
C GLN A 127 9.93 4.21 12.85
N ALA A 128 10.47 3.10 12.35
CA ALA A 128 11.89 2.98 12.01
C ALA A 128 12.30 3.97 10.91
N VAL A 129 11.47 4.14 9.88
CA VAL A 129 11.73 5.08 8.79
C VAL A 129 11.55 6.53 9.25
N ALA A 130 10.51 6.83 10.03
CA ALA A 130 10.22 8.19 10.52
C ALA A 130 11.39 8.77 11.34
N ARG A 131 12.14 7.94 12.11
CA ARG A 131 13.35 8.36 12.82
C ARG A 131 14.40 9.05 11.92
N HIS A 132 14.44 8.68 10.65
CA HIS A 132 15.32 9.27 9.62
C HIS A 132 14.67 10.41 8.84
N MET A 133 13.34 10.47 8.77
CA MET A 133 12.60 11.56 8.12
C MET A 133 12.49 12.80 9.02
N ILE A 134 12.24 12.64 10.32
CA ILE A 134 12.03 13.70 11.30
C ILE A 134 13.18 14.74 11.30
N PRO A 135 14.47 14.37 11.38
CA PRO A 135 15.56 15.35 11.39
C PRO A 135 15.64 16.15 10.08
N ARG A 136 15.14 15.58 8.98
CA ARG A 136 15.13 16.19 7.65
C ARG A 136 13.90 17.04 7.39
N LYS A 137 12.91 17.00 8.29
CA LYS A 137 11.61 17.69 8.17
C LYS A 137 10.90 17.42 6.85
N TYR A 138 11.02 16.18 6.35
CA TYR A 138 10.41 15.73 5.11
C TYR A 138 10.17 14.23 5.14
N GLY A 139 8.97 13.81 4.75
CA GLY A 139 8.60 12.41 4.55
C GLY A 139 7.21 12.25 3.98
N ARG A 140 7.02 11.17 3.23
CA ARG A 140 5.73 10.74 2.69
C ARG A 140 5.53 9.27 3.05
N ILE A 141 4.59 8.97 3.94
CA ILE A 141 4.27 7.61 4.35
C ILE A 141 2.89 7.24 3.80
N ILE A 142 2.85 6.16 3.03
CA ILE A 142 1.64 5.64 2.39
C ILE A 142 1.38 4.26 2.94
N ASN A 143 0.34 4.12 3.74
CA ASN A 143 -0.10 2.83 4.27
C ASN A 143 -1.12 2.23 3.30
N ILE A 144 -0.90 1.00 2.84
CA ILE A 144 -1.88 0.35 1.98
C ILE A 144 -2.99 -0.24 2.84
N GLY A 145 -4.16 0.36 2.72
CA GLY A 145 -5.40 -0.09 3.32
C GLY A 145 -6.15 -1.08 2.43
N SER A 146 -7.45 -1.00 2.46
CA SER A 146 -8.40 -1.74 1.62
C SER A 146 -9.76 -1.09 1.73
N VAL A 147 -10.66 -1.35 0.81
CA VAL A 147 -12.10 -1.06 0.98
C VAL A 147 -12.65 -1.65 2.28
N THR A 148 -12.00 -2.70 2.83
CA THR A 148 -12.36 -3.27 4.14
C THR A 148 -12.06 -2.35 5.33
N CYS A 149 -11.42 -1.19 5.12
CA CYS A 149 -11.32 -0.13 6.13
C CYS A 149 -12.67 0.51 6.47
N VAL A 150 -13.65 0.42 5.55
CA VAL A 150 -14.96 1.10 5.64
C VAL A 150 -16.13 0.17 5.38
N ALA A 151 -15.91 -1.05 4.88
CA ALA A 151 -16.96 -2.03 4.57
C ALA A 151 -16.58 -3.43 5.06
N GLY A 152 -17.53 -4.14 5.65
CA GLY A 152 -17.35 -5.53 6.08
C GLY A 152 -17.62 -6.52 4.95
N TYR A 153 -16.82 -7.59 4.91
CA TYR A 153 -17.01 -8.70 3.97
C TYR A 153 -16.88 -10.04 4.70
N ALA A 154 -17.78 -10.95 4.39
CA ALA A 154 -17.78 -12.29 5.00
C ALA A 154 -16.43 -13.02 4.74
N GLY A 155 -15.96 -13.72 5.74
CA GLY A 155 -14.71 -14.47 5.71
C GLY A 155 -13.43 -13.61 5.79
N LEU A 156 -13.54 -12.31 6.04
CA LEU A 156 -12.41 -11.38 6.11
C LEU A 156 -12.23 -10.72 7.48
N GLY A 157 -12.68 -11.36 8.58
CA GLY A 157 -12.65 -10.78 9.92
C GLY A 157 -11.29 -10.20 10.32
N PRO A 158 -10.22 -11.02 10.45
CA PRO A 158 -8.88 -10.53 10.82
C PRO A 158 -8.33 -9.50 9.82
N TYR A 159 -8.55 -9.72 8.52
CA TYR A 159 -8.11 -8.80 7.49
C TYR A 159 -8.81 -7.43 7.61
N GLY A 160 -10.14 -7.42 7.72
CA GLY A 160 -10.91 -6.19 7.92
C GLY A 160 -10.49 -5.44 9.17
N ALA A 161 -10.30 -6.15 10.29
CA ALA A 161 -9.80 -5.57 11.53
C ALA A 161 -8.41 -4.94 11.35
N SER A 162 -7.48 -5.64 10.66
CA SER A 162 -6.15 -5.11 10.40
C SER A 162 -6.18 -3.84 9.54
N ARG A 163 -7.04 -3.80 8.50
CA ARG A 163 -7.13 -2.65 7.59
C ARG A 163 -7.88 -1.47 8.21
N GLY A 164 -8.89 -1.73 9.04
CA GLY A 164 -9.52 -0.71 9.90
C GLY A 164 -8.50 -0.11 10.89
N GLY A 165 -7.66 -0.96 11.49
CA GLY A 165 -6.55 -0.54 12.34
C GLY A 165 -5.53 0.31 11.59
N VAL A 166 -5.15 -0.06 10.36
CA VAL A 166 -4.23 0.73 9.51
C VAL A 166 -4.83 2.12 9.20
N LYS A 167 -6.14 2.21 8.92
CA LYS A 167 -6.81 3.50 8.73
C LYS A 167 -6.67 4.38 9.98
N GLN A 168 -7.00 3.85 11.16
CA GLN A 168 -6.90 4.61 12.41
C GLN A 168 -5.45 4.96 12.76
N LEU A 169 -4.53 4.01 12.58
CA LEU A 169 -3.09 4.22 12.76
C LEU A 169 -2.57 5.38 11.89
N THR A 170 -3.03 5.45 10.64
CA THR A 170 -2.67 6.53 9.70
C THR A 170 -3.01 7.91 10.25
N MET A 171 -4.19 8.06 10.85
CA MET A 171 -4.62 9.32 11.44
C MET A 171 -3.76 9.71 12.65
N SER A 172 -3.48 8.76 13.55
CA SER A 172 -2.63 8.99 14.73
C SER A 172 -1.21 9.38 14.34
N LEU A 173 -0.59 8.65 13.40
CA LEU A 173 0.77 8.96 12.94
C LEU A 173 0.86 10.27 12.15
N ALA A 174 -0.22 10.67 11.49
CA ALA A 174 -0.31 11.97 10.80
C ALA A 174 -0.29 13.12 11.81
N ASP A 175 -0.99 12.96 12.94
CA ASP A 175 -1.00 13.93 14.04
C ASP A 175 0.38 14.01 14.73
N ASP A 176 0.95 12.86 15.08
CA ASP A 176 2.26 12.77 15.75
C ASP A 176 3.40 13.39 14.91
N TRP A 177 3.38 13.19 13.60
CA TRP A 177 4.54 13.52 12.74
C TRP A 177 4.33 14.69 11.80
N GLY A 178 3.12 15.23 11.73
CA GLY A 178 2.81 16.40 10.90
C GLY A 178 3.66 17.62 11.22
N VAL A 179 3.94 17.88 12.50
CA VAL A 179 4.81 18.97 13.00
C VAL A 179 6.27 18.83 12.50
N HIS A 180 6.64 17.65 12.01
CA HIS A 180 7.96 17.36 11.45
C HIS A 180 7.97 17.38 9.91
N GLY A 181 6.91 17.85 9.25
CA GLY A 181 6.83 17.92 7.79
C GLY A 181 6.61 16.55 7.13
N ILE A 182 6.15 15.55 7.89
CA ILE A 182 5.84 14.21 7.37
C ILE A 182 4.34 14.10 7.15
N THR A 183 3.94 13.67 5.96
CA THR A 183 2.54 13.29 5.72
C THR A 183 2.37 11.78 5.83
N VAL A 184 1.28 11.33 6.44
CA VAL A 184 0.92 9.92 6.55
C VAL A 184 -0.49 9.74 6.02
N ASN A 185 -0.64 8.95 4.95
CA ASN A 185 -1.93 8.72 4.32
C ASN A 185 -2.17 7.23 4.07
N CYS A 186 -3.43 6.84 3.97
CA CYS A 186 -3.86 5.48 3.63
C CYS A 186 -4.36 5.46 2.18
N LEU A 187 -3.75 4.64 1.34
CA LEU A 187 -4.30 4.30 0.02
C LEU A 187 -5.07 2.99 0.16
N ALA A 188 -6.37 3.02 -0.07
CA ALA A 188 -7.28 1.91 0.17
C ALA A 188 -7.89 1.36 -1.13
N PRO A 189 -7.26 0.33 -1.74
CA PRO A 189 -7.78 -0.30 -2.93
C PRO A 189 -9.10 -1.05 -2.68
N GLY A 190 -9.97 -1.06 -3.69
CA GLY A 190 -11.13 -1.95 -3.76
C GLY A 190 -10.76 -3.34 -4.29
N TRP A 191 -11.53 -3.85 -5.22
CA TRP A 191 -11.34 -5.16 -5.86
C TRP A 191 -10.48 -5.02 -7.11
N PHE A 192 -9.22 -5.42 -7.00
CA PHE A 192 -8.24 -5.38 -8.10
C PHE A 192 -7.86 -6.79 -8.52
N LYS A 193 -7.86 -7.04 -9.83
CA LYS A 193 -7.30 -8.27 -10.38
C LYS A 193 -5.78 -8.19 -10.29
N THR A 194 -5.17 -9.10 -9.55
CA THR A 194 -3.73 -9.26 -9.44
C THR A 194 -3.34 -10.70 -9.78
N GLN A 195 -2.07 -10.94 -10.00
CA GLN A 195 -1.58 -12.31 -10.22
C GLN A 195 -1.96 -13.25 -9.05
N GLN A 196 -2.00 -12.74 -7.82
CA GLN A 196 -2.29 -13.53 -6.62
C GLN A 196 -3.74 -14.02 -6.56
N ASN A 197 -4.68 -13.28 -7.13
CA ASN A 197 -6.12 -13.57 -7.07
C ASN A 197 -6.73 -13.81 -8.45
N ALA A 198 -5.91 -14.02 -9.50
CA ALA A 198 -6.35 -14.18 -10.88
C ALA A 198 -7.41 -15.26 -11.03
N VAL A 199 -7.25 -16.40 -10.34
CA VAL A 199 -8.19 -17.55 -10.36
C VAL A 199 -9.61 -17.13 -9.95
N MET A 200 -9.77 -16.20 -9.00
CA MET A 200 -11.11 -15.70 -8.62
C MET A 200 -11.80 -14.96 -9.77
N TYR A 201 -11.02 -14.31 -10.62
CA TYR A 201 -11.54 -13.55 -11.78
C TYR A 201 -11.78 -14.41 -13.03
N GLU A 202 -11.48 -15.70 -12.99
CA GLU A 202 -11.90 -16.69 -13.97
C GLU A 202 -13.35 -17.14 -13.74
N ASN A 203 -13.85 -17.00 -12.51
CA ASN A 203 -15.24 -17.26 -12.17
C ASN A 203 -16.14 -16.11 -12.67
N ARG A 204 -16.95 -16.39 -13.70
CA ARG A 204 -17.84 -15.40 -14.32
C ARG A 204 -18.89 -14.86 -13.37
N GLU A 205 -19.50 -15.71 -12.54
CA GLU A 205 -20.51 -15.28 -11.57
C GLU A 205 -19.91 -14.32 -10.54
N TRP A 206 -18.67 -14.57 -10.10
CA TRP A 206 -17.94 -13.67 -9.22
C TRP A 206 -17.67 -12.31 -9.86
N VAL A 207 -17.27 -12.28 -11.12
CA VAL A 207 -17.01 -11.02 -11.85
C VAL A 207 -18.32 -10.26 -12.05
N GLU A 208 -19.41 -10.93 -12.43
CA GLU A 208 -20.74 -10.34 -12.57
C GLU A 208 -21.23 -9.76 -11.23
N TYR A 209 -21.06 -10.49 -10.12
CA TYR A 209 -21.38 -10.02 -8.77
C TYR A 209 -20.62 -8.75 -8.41
N LEU A 210 -19.31 -8.67 -8.72
CA LEU A 210 -18.51 -7.48 -8.51
C LEU A 210 -18.98 -6.31 -9.38
N CYS A 211 -19.20 -6.56 -10.68
CA CYS A 211 -19.67 -5.55 -11.64
C CYS A 211 -21.04 -4.99 -11.26
N ASP A 212 -21.92 -5.80 -10.66
CA ASP A 212 -23.19 -5.31 -10.15
C ASP A 212 -23.02 -4.31 -8.99
N ARG A 213 -22.04 -4.57 -8.11
CA ARG A 213 -21.76 -3.78 -6.91
C ARG A 213 -20.85 -2.58 -7.11
N ILE A 214 -19.98 -2.63 -8.11
CA ILE A 214 -19.06 -1.53 -8.41
C ILE A 214 -19.76 -0.52 -9.34
N PRO A 215 -19.92 0.74 -8.94
CA PRO A 215 -20.51 1.78 -9.81
C PRO A 215 -19.86 1.90 -11.18
N LEU A 216 -18.52 1.79 -11.27
CA LEU A 216 -17.78 1.81 -12.55
C LEU A 216 -17.91 0.51 -13.36
N LYS A 217 -18.70 -0.48 -12.89
CA LYS A 217 -19.05 -1.71 -13.60
C LYS A 217 -17.87 -2.57 -14.06
N ARG A 218 -16.74 -2.45 -13.42
CA ARG A 218 -15.55 -3.27 -13.62
C ARG A 218 -14.72 -3.40 -12.36
N PRO A 219 -13.99 -4.51 -12.16
CA PRO A 219 -12.90 -4.55 -11.19
C PRO A 219 -11.79 -3.55 -11.56
N GLY A 220 -11.05 -3.11 -10.56
CA GLY A 220 -9.86 -2.29 -10.77
C GLY A 220 -8.74 -3.07 -11.46
N GLN A 221 -8.01 -2.40 -12.32
CA GLN A 221 -6.73 -2.86 -12.83
C GLN A 221 -5.61 -2.22 -11.98
N PRO A 222 -4.50 -2.94 -11.69
CA PRO A 222 -3.44 -2.39 -10.84
C PRO A 222 -2.93 -1.01 -11.26
N GLN A 223 -2.97 -0.71 -12.56
CA GLN A 223 -2.59 0.60 -13.12
C GLN A 223 -3.52 1.74 -12.67
N ASP A 224 -4.77 1.46 -12.30
CA ASP A 224 -5.70 2.47 -11.77
C ASP A 224 -5.20 3.09 -10.45
N LEU A 225 -4.23 2.43 -9.78
CA LEU A 225 -3.62 2.91 -8.54
C LEU A 225 -2.39 3.80 -8.76
N ASN A 226 -1.82 3.84 -9.98
CA ASN A 226 -0.55 4.50 -10.25
C ASN A 226 -0.61 6.01 -9.94
N GLY A 227 -1.65 6.70 -10.40
CA GLY A 227 -1.83 8.13 -10.12
C GLY A 227 -1.97 8.44 -8.64
N ALA A 228 -2.72 7.60 -7.92
CA ALA A 228 -2.95 7.79 -6.49
C ALA A 228 -1.67 7.63 -5.66
N VAL A 229 -0.84 6.60 -5.94
CA VAL A 229 0.41 6.38 -5.19
C VAL A 229 1.42 7.48 -5.50
N VAL A 230 1.54 7.94 -6.74
CA VAL A 230 2.44 9.05 -7.12
C VAL A 230 1.96 10.37 -6.50
N PHE A 231 0.65 10.66 -6.50
CA PHE A 231 0.07 11.81 -5.80
C PHE A 231 0.47 11.83 -4.33
N LEU A 232 0.23 10.74 -3.60
CA LEU A 232 0.53 10.67 -2.16
C LEU A 232 2.03 10.66 -1.85
N ALA A 233 2.88 10.24 -2.80
CA ALA A 233 4.34 10.21 -2.66
C ALA A 233 5.00 11.56 -2.98
N SER A 234 4.33 12.45 -3.68
CA SER A 234 4.87 13.67 -4.24
C SER A 234 4.50 14.94 -3.45
N ASP A 235 5.03 16.06 -3.87
CA ASP A 235 4.71 17.37 -3.30
C ASP A 235 3.32 17.87 -3.74
N ALA A 236 2.68 17.21 -4.73
CA ALA A 236 1.27 17.46 -5.08
C ALA A 236 0.30 17.19 -3.91
N SER A 237 0.71 16.36 -2.94
CA SER A 237 -0.07 16.06 -1.72
C SER A 237 0.51 16.71 -0.45
N ALA A 238 1.32 17.77 -0.56
CA ALA A 238 2.05 18.33 0.58
C ALA A 238 1.13 18.80 1.73
N TYR A 239 -0.14 19.12 1.45
CA TYR A 239 -1.14 19.52 2.46
C TYR A 239 -2.21 18.45 2.72
N VAL A 240 -1.91 17.19 2.32
CA VAL A 240 -2.81 16.03 2.53
C VAL A 240 -2.16 15.09 3.53
N THR A 241 -2.73 14.97 4.73
CA THR A 241 -2.25 14.02 5.76
C THR A 241 -3.43 13.48 6.58
N GLY A 242 -3.30 12.29 7.15
CA GLY A 242 -4.33 11.59 7.91
C GLY A 242 -5.48 11.05 7.07
N GLN A 243 -5.42 11.13 5.74
CA GLN A 243 -6.54 10.80 4.87
C GLN A 243 -6.53 9.34 4.43
N THR A 244 -7.72 8.81 4.17
CA THR A 244 -7.91 7.51 3.50
C THR A 244 -8.47 7.77 2.11
N LEU A 245 -7.64 7.54 1.10
CA LEU A 245 -8.02 7.64 -0.30
C LEU A 245 -8.49 6.27 -0.81
N LEU A 246 -9.80 6.11 -0.96
CA LEU A 246 -10.40 4.92 -1.55
C LEU A 246 -10.25 4.98 -3.08
N VAL A 247 -9.66 3.94 -3.66
CA VAL A 247 -9.59 3.74 -5.11
C VAL A 247 -10.26 2.40 -5.38
N ASP A 248 -11.58 2.40 -5.53
CA ASP A 248 -12.41 1.22 -5.41
C ASP A 248 -13.56 1.14 -6.43
N GLY A 249 -13.57 2.03 -7.42
CA GLY A 249 -14.61 2.11 -8.43
C GLY A 249 -15.97 2.53 -7.87
N GLY A 250 -16.01 3.04 -6.62
CA GLY A 250 -17.19 3.50 -5.93
C GLY A 250 -17.93 2.44 -5.12
N ILE A 251 -17.38 1.22 -4.96
CA ILE A 251 -18.06 0.14 -4.23
C ILE A 251 -18.34 0.50 -2.76
N SER A 252 -17.54 1.38 -2.15
CA SER A 252 -17.75 1.85 -0.78
C SER A 252 -18.86 2.90 -0.63
N THR A 253 -19.41 3.45 -1.71
CA THR A 253 -20.47 4.47 -1.63
C THR A 253 -21.84 3.90 -1.21
N GLY A 254 -21.98 2.58 -1.16
CA GLY A 254 -23.13 1.87 -0.56
C GLY A 254 -24.28 1.57 -1.52
N ALA A 255 -24.75 2.51 -2.33
CA ALA A 255 -25.89 2.32 -3.22
C ALA A 255 -25.46 1.68 -4.55
N THR A 256 -25.33 0.35 -4.56
CA THR A 256 -24.77 -0.36 -5.71
C THR A 256 -25.78 -0.87 -6.72
N ARG A 257 -27.08 -0.89 -6.37
CA ARG A 257 -28.13 -1.34 -7.30
C ARG A 257 -28.72 -0.17 -8.07
N ALA A 258 -28.91 -0.37 -9.37
CA ALA A 258 -29.67 0.58 -10.18
C ALA A 258 -31.08 0.77 -9.58
N LEU A 259 -31.50 2.03 -9.44
CA LEU A 259 -32.87 2.33 -9.03
C LEU A 259 -33.86 1.69 -10.00
N PRO A 260 -35.01 1.19 -9.51
CA PRO A 260 -36.07 0.72 -10.37
C PRO A 260 -36.47 1.80 -11.39
N LYS A 261 -36.79 1.39 -12.63
CA LYS A 261 -37.12 2.33 -13.74
C LYS A 261 -38.21 3.36 -13.37
N LYS A 262 -39.09 3.03 -12.42
CA LYS A 262 -40.16 3.93 -11.94
C LYS A 262 -39.71 5.01 -10.96
N VAL A 263 -38.43 4.99 -10.53
CA VAL A 263 -37.85 5.93 -9.54
C VAL A 263 -36.71 6.75 -10.15
N ARG A 264 -36.45 6.57 -11.45
CA ARG A 264 -35.51 7.39 -12.22
C ARG A 264 -36.15 8.63 -12.78
#